data_2db4d779e4b58d32cfdcd3de2962d96d
#
_entry.id   2db4d779e4b58d32cfdcd3de2962d96d
#
_cell.length_a   1.000
_cell.length_b   1.000
_cell.length_c   1.000
_cell.angle_alpha   90.00
_cell.angle_beta   90.00
_cell.angle_gamma   90.00
#
_symmetry.space_group_name_H-M   'P 1'
#
loop_
_entity.id
_entity.type
_entity.pdbx_description
1 polymer ?
#
loop_
_entity_poly.entity_id
_entity_poly.type
_entity_poly.pdbx_seq_one_letter_code
_entity_poly.pdbx_strand_id
1 'polypeptide(L)'
;MKRYLCSIFCVLLLTTPGCNGVAGSASPGPAVRRQHLADYDSELRRPDGRVDIDLMVKRLQELGVTTYYWLIWHAATDWEDLKLFLPRAAAAGLEVWVYLVPPSEGPPAEPFRLDYPRWAEEIARLSRQHPNLTAWVIDDFYANHEFFTPAYVRALQARAKALNPQLAFLPLMYFEEVNARFVEDYRAVIDGVVVAYLQDREEIERTWSILNDATLPPAAELVCPGNTPSREGDFVMASQTAKVLPADRCLVQFRERDNFTGPTAGYHFKQLLVNESVVWAEDVAGGPANWRDVSVDVSPNLRGKTNVTVAFRLLDQKGVSNFGVRWQLRGLSAAGLQFQADLGQPQAWQVSRQGPFESGFGSAPKTGARRFHIPFISMTAGDAQEFRLRHGDPASPERIAEQLRLSLQARQEGKCEGVVTYCLDKGPQSPTFPLAQKLFREFRSEKK
;
A
#
# COMPACT_ATOMS: atom_id res chain seq x y z
N MET A 1 -33.77 3.73 -75.87
CA MET A 1 -34.41 5.06 -75.92
C MET A 1 -34.01 5.85 -74.70
N LYS A 2 -33.17 6.74 -74.90
CA LYS A 2 -33.00 8.12 -74.55
C LYS A 2 -34.03 8.70 -73.50
N ARG A 3 -33.57 9.24 -72.38
CA ARG A 3 -33.73 10.64 -72.08
C ARG A 3 -32.91 11.04 -70.80
N TYR A 4 -32.14 12.05 -71.01
CA TYR A 4 -31.36 12.90 -70.10
C TYR A 4 -32.27 13.84 -69.29
N LEU A 5 -31.84 14.23 -68.10
CA LEU A 5 -31.91 15.60 -67.57
C LEU A 5 -31.11 15.63 -66.23
N CYS A 6 -30.03 16.25 -66.25
CA CYS A 6 -29.65 17.63 -65.97
C CYS A 6 -29.50 17.94 -64.47
N SER A 7 -28.28 18.26 -64.18
CA SER A 7 -27.64 18.67 -62.95
C SER A 7 -28.19 19.96 -62.35
N ILE A 8 -28.16 20.05 -61.02
CA ILE A 8 -27.92 21.33 -60.35
C ILE A 8 -26.88 21.06 -59.22
N PHE A 9 -25.69 21.67 -59.39
CA PHE A 9 -24.64 21.75 -58.42
C PHE A 9 -25.03 22.80 -57.36
N CYS A 10 -25.29 22.37 -56.14
CA CYS A 10 -25.26 23.26 -54.96
C CYS A 10 -23.98 22.98 -54.20
N VAL A 11 -23.01 23.86 -54.28
CA VAL A 11 -21.80 23.89 -53.47
C VAL A 11 -22.21 24.40 -52.10
N LEU A 12 -22.34 23.45 -51.13
CA LEU A 12 -22.39 23.80 -49.70
C LEU A 12 -20.97 23.73 -49.16
N LEU A 13 -20.45 24.89 -48.82
CA LEU A 13 -19.27 25.05 -48.00
C LEU A 13 -19.55 24.48 -46.61
N LEU A 14 -19.07 23.24 -46.34
CA LEU A 14 -19.03 22.66 -45.02
C LEU A 14 -17.80 23.22 -44.31
N THR A 15 -18.03 24.20 -43.45
CA THR A 15 -17.06 24.57 -42.38
C THR A 15 -16.95 23.39 -41.42
N THR A 16 -15.76 22.80 -41.35
CA THR A 16 -15.43 21.80 -40.36
C THR A 16 -15.36 22.45 -38.95
N PRO A 17 -16.17 22.02 -37.99
CA PRO A 17 -15.93 22.42 -36.63
C PRO A 17 -14.64 21.75 -36.13
N GLY A 18 -13.70 22.55 -35.67
CA GLY A 18 -12.48 22.05 -35.04
C GLY A 18 -12.81 21.06 -33.92
N CYS A 19 -12.17 19.91 -33.98
CA CYS A 19 -12.14 18.97 -32.87
C CYS A 19 -11.45 19.62 -31.67
N ASN A 20 -12.22 20.32 -30.85
CA ASN A 20 -11.83 20.56 -29.47
C ASN A 20 -11.78 19.20 -28.76
N GLY A 21 -10.58 18.72 -28.55
CA GLY A 21 -10.33 17.54 -27.73
C GLY A 21 -10.94 17.77 -26.35
N VAL A 22 -12.08 17.17 -26.10
CA VAL A 22 -12.64 17.03 -24.77
C VAL A 22 -11.63 16.23 -23.96
N ALA A 23 -10.87 16.94 -23.12
CA ALA A 23 -10.12 16.30 -22.05
C ALA A 23 -11.13 15.48 -21.24
N GLY A 24 -11.10 14.17 -21.39
CA GLY A 24 -11.91 13.26 -20.59
C GLY A 24 -11.55 13.50 -19.12
N SER A 25 -12.44 14.20 -18.42
CA SER A 25 -12.44 14.19 -16.97
C SER A 25 -12.69 12.73 -16.60
N ALA A 26 -11.70 12.07 -16.01
CA ALA A 26 -11.93 10.80 -15.34
C ALA A 26 -13.08 11.06 -14.36
N SER A 27 -14.20 10.37 -14.55
CA SER A 27 -15.29 10.38 -13.60
C SER A 27 -14.70 10.00 -12.25
N PRO A 28 -14.99 10.74 -11.15
CA PRO A 28 -14.56 10.29 -9.84
C PRO A 28 -15.11 8.88 -9.65
N GLY A 29 -14.24 7.94 -9.29
CA GLY A 29 -14.63 6.59 -8.92
C GLY A 29 -15.71 6.62 -7.85
N PRO A 30 -16.42 5.51 -7.62
CA PRO A 30 -17.48 5.46 -6.62
C PRO A 30 -16.93 5.97 -5.29
N ALA A 31 -17.56 7.02 -4.76
CA ALA A 31 -17.08 7.66 -3.55
C ALA A 31 -17.17 6.64 -2.40
N VAL A 32 -16.02 6.25 -1.87
CA VAL A 32 -15.96 5.58 -0.57
C VAL A 32 -16.75 6.46 0.39
N ARG A 33 -17.70 5.89 1.14
CA ARG A 33 -18.57 6.67 2.04
C ARG A 33 -17.72 7.60 2.91
N ARG A 34 -18.23 8.80 3.20
CA ARG A 34 -17.57 9.82 4.04
C ARG A 34 -17.09 9.32 5.42
N GLN A 35 -17.56 8.14 5.88
CA GLN A 35 -17.18 7.50 7.12
C GLN A 35 -17.01 5.99 6.90
N HIS A 36 -15.94 5.59 6.20
CA HIS A 36 -15.62 4.18 6.06
C HIS A 36 -14.88 3.71 7.31
N LEU A 37 -15.63 3.10 8.22
CA LEU A 37 -15.13 2.40 9.40
C LEU A 37 -15.49 0.94 9.23
N ALA A 38 -14.50 0.07 9.17
CA ALA A 38 -14.71 -1.32 8.81
C ALA A 38 -14.07 -2.29 9.80
N ASP A 39 -14.49 -3.51 9.70
CA ASP A 39 -13.89 -4.67 10.35
C ASP A 39 -13.72 -5.81 9.35
N TYR A 40 -12.65 -6.55 9.51
CA TYR A 40 -12.32 -7.76 8.79
C TYR A 40 -11.86 -8.84 9.76
N ASP A 41 -12.47 -10.01 9.70
CA ASP A 41 -12.08 -11.22 10.41
C ASP A 41 -12.94 -12.38 9.91
N SER A 42 -12.61 -13.61 10.33
CA SER A 42 -13.48 -14.75 10.12
C SER A 42 -14.86 -14.54 10.74
N GLU A 43 -15.89 -15.05 10.07
CA GLU A 43 -17.27 -14.92 10.51
C GLU A 43 -17.53 -15.78 11.76
N LEU A 44 -18.37 -15.27 12.64
CA LEU A 44 -18.87 -16.05 13.79
C LEU A 44 -19.79 -17.17 13.29
N ARG A 45 -19.45 -18.43 13.63
CA ARG A 45 -20.14 -19.59 13.12
C ARG A 45 -20.84 -20.38 14.22
N ARG A 46 -21.94 -20.97 13.84
CA ARG A 46 -22.70 -21.94 14.65
C ARG A 46 -21.99 -23.32 14.61
N PRO A 47 -22.38 -24.23 15.51
CA PRO A 47 -21.80 -25.59 15.51
C PRO A 47 -22.01 -26.40 14.22
N ASP A 48 -22.99 -26.00 13.39
CA ASP A 48 -23.22 -26.61 12.07
C ASP A 48 -22.28 -26.07 10.97
N GLY A 49 -21.37 -25.18 11.34
CA GLY A 49 -20.39 -24.57 10.43
C GLY A 49 -20.93 -23.37 9.62
N ARG A 50 -22.24 -23.09 9.67
CA ARG A 50 -22.84 -21.93 9.01
C ARG A 50 -22.64 -20.66 9.82
N VAL A 51 -22.58 -19.54 9.16
CA VAL A 51 -22.45 -18.24 9.83
C VAL A 51 -23.67 -17.93 10.68
N ASP A 52 -23.44 -17.47 11.91
CA ASP A 52 -24.48 -16.90 12.76
C ASP A 52 -24.72 -15.44 12.35
N ILE A 53 -25.56 -15.29 11.36
CA ILE A 53 -25.84 -13.99 10.73
C ILE A 53 -26.35 -12.95 11.73
N ASP A 54 -27.25 -13.35 12.62
CA ASP A 54 -27.86 -12.43 13.59
C ASP A 54 -26.84 -11.98 14.63
N LEU A 55 -25.99 -12.90 15.09
CA LEU A 55 -24.89 -12.56 15.99
C LEU A 55 -23.84 -11.66 15.29
N MET A 56 -23.49 -11.97 14.05
CA MET A 56 -22.58 -11.13 13.26
C MET A 56 -23.09 -9.70 13.13
N VAL A 57 -24.33 -9.51 12.68
CA VAL A 57 -24.92 -8.18 12.53
C VAL A 57 -24.94 -7.45 13.88
N LYS A 58 -25.34 -8.12 14.96
CA LYS A 58 -25.32 -7.55 16.31
C LYS A 58 -23.94 -7.07 16.71
N ARG A 59 -22.91 -7.90 16.55
CA ARG A 59 -21.52 -7.55 16.94
C ARG A 59 -20.96 -6.40 16.12
N LEU A 60 -21.22 -6.36 14.82
CA LEU A 60 -20.81 -5.25 13.95
C LEU A 60 -21.50 -3.92 14.33
N GLN A 61 -22.79 -3.96 14.68
CA GLN A 61 -23.50 -2.79 15.21
C GLN A 61 -22.95 -2.34 16.56
N GLU A 62 -22.66 -3.27 17.46
CA GLU A 62 -22.03 -2.98 18.76
C GLU A 62 -20.66 -2.34 18.58
N LEU A 63 -19.84 -2.85 17.66
CA LEU A 63 -18.54 -2.29 17.32
C LEU A 63 -18.64 -0.86 16.75
N GLY A 64 -19.72 -0.57 16.06
CA GLY A 64 -19.99 0.76 15.50
C GLY A 64 -19.38 0.97 14.10
N VAL A 65 -19.06 -0.09 13.40
CA VAL A 65 -18.56 -0.03 12.01
C VAL A 65 -19.70 0.28 11.02
N THR A 66 -19.33 0.74 9.85
CA THR A 66 -20.25 1.03 8.74
C THR A 66 -20.10 0.00 7.61
N THR A 67 -19.02 -0.77 7.61
CA THR A 67 -18.66 -1.70 6.56
C THR A 67 -18.08 -2.97 7.19
N TYR A 68 -18.36 -4.10 6.57
CA TYR A 68 -17.74 -5.39 6.92
C TYR A 68 -17.10 -6.00 5.69
N TYR A 69 -15.84 -6.47 5.84
CA TYR A 69 -15.12 -7.19 4.81
C TYR A 69 -15.39 -8.68 5.01
N TRP A 70 -16.20 -9.23 4.11
CA TRP A 70 -16.63 -10.62 4.15
C TRP A 70 -15.56 -11.52 3.54
N LEU A 71 -14.93 -12.34 4.37
CA LEU A 71 -13.90 -13.29 3.94
C LEU A 71 -14.54 -14.48 3.20
N ILE A 72 -14.00 -14.82 2.06
CA ILE A 72 -14.32 -16.07 1.35
C ILE A 72 -13.04 -16.86 1.22
N TRP A 73 -12.91 -17.91 2.05
CA TRP A 73 -11.69 -18.71 2.10
C TRP A 73 -11.92 -20.15 2.58
N HIS A 74 -11.98 -20.35 3.91
CA HIS A 74 -11.87 -21.68 4.55
C HIS A 74 -13.14 -22.51 4.49
N ALA A 75 -14.30 -21.88 4.50
CA ALA A 75 -15.56 -22.61 4.51
C ALA A 75 -16.19 -22.63 3.12
N ALA A 76 -16.52 -23.83 2.64
CA ALA A 76 -17.21 -24.00 1.37
C ALA A 76 -18.56 -23.27 1.29
N THR A 77 -19.11 -22.86 2.44
CA THR A 77 -20.38 -22.12 2.55
C THR A 77 -20.25 -20.62 2.53
N ASP A 78 -19.03 -20.07 2.53
CA ASP A 78 -18.78 -18.61 2.63
C ASP A 78 -19.56 -17.80 1.60
N TRP A 79 -19.56 -18.26 0.34
CA TRP A 79 -20.29 -17.61 -0.75
C TRP A 79 -21.82 -17.68 -0.57
N GLU A 80 -22.34 -18.79 -0.09
CA GLU A 80 -23.79 -18.94 0.16
C GLU A 80 -24.22 -18.20 1.42
N ASP A 81 -23.40 -18.21 2.47
CA ASP A 81 -23.65 -17.46 3.70
C ASP A 81 -23.62 -15.95 3.45
N LEU A 82 -22.74 -15.44 2.55
CA LEU A 82 -22.74 -14.05 2.11
C LEU A 82 -24.09 -13.62 1.53
N LYS A 83 -24.69 -14.44 0.67
CA LYS A 83 -26.01 -14.12 0.09
C LYS A 83 -27.13 -13.99 1.13
N LEU A 84 -27.03 -14.77 2.21
CA LEU A 84 -27.95 -14.67 3.35
C LEU A 84 -27.65 -13.48 4.26
N PHE A 85 -26.36 -13.11 4.39
CA PHE A 85 -25.91 -11.99 5.21
C PHE A 85 -26.29 -10.63 4.59
N LEU A 86 -26.15 -10.46 3.28
CA LEU A 86 -26.32 -9.17 2.58
C LEU A 86 -27.65 -8.46 2.90
N PRO A 87 -28.85 -9.10 2.85
CA PRO A 87 -30.09 -8.41 3.18
C PRO A 87 -30.17 -8.03 4.66
N ARG A 88 -29.57 -8.82 5.57
CA ARG A 88 -29.55 -8.52 7.01
C ARG A 88 -28.60 -7.37 7.32
N ALA A 89 -27.43 -7.35 6.66
CA ALA A 89 -26.49 -6.23 6.71
C ALA A 89 -27.10 -4.93 6.17
N ALA A 90 -27.84 -4.99 5.06
CA ALA A 90 -28.56 -3.84 4.50
C ALA A 90 -29.58 -3.27 5.48
N ALA A 91 -30.38 -4.13 6.11
CA ALA A 91 -31.36 -3.73 7.13
C ALA A 91 -30.70 -3.08 8.36
N ALA A 92 -29.46 -3.46 8.67
CA ALA A 92 -28.65 -2.88 9.74
C ALA A 92 -27.86 -1.62 9.31
N GLY A 93 -27.97 -1.20 8.04
CA GLY A 93 -27.22 -0.05 7.49
C GLY A 93 -25.75 -0.32 7.22
N LEU A 94 -25.35 -1.59 7.11
CA LEU A 94 -23.98 -2.01 6.86
C LEU A 94 -23.71 -2.20 5.36
N GLU A 95 -22.60 -1.65 4.89
CA GLU A 95 -22.00 -2.03 3.63
C GLU A 95 -21.19 -3.32 3.79
N VAL A 96 -21.04 -4.04 2.68
CA VAL A 96 -20.27 -5.28 2.65
C VAL A 96 -19.28 -5.21 1.48
N TRP A 97 -18.04 -5.60 1.75
CA TRP A 97 -17.02 -5.80 0.75
C TRP A 97 -16.64 -7.27 0.73
N VAL A 98 -16.56 -7.88 -0.46
CA VAL A 98 -16.06 -9.25 -0.59
C VAL A 98 -14.55 -9.23 -0.50
N TYR A 99 -13.98 -10.12 0.31
CA TYR A 99 -12.55 -10.26 0.50
C TYR A 99 -12.11 -11.66 0.06
N LEU A 100 -11.25 -11.72 -0.96
CA LEU A 100 -10.73 -12.94 -1.55
C LEU A 100 -9.26 -13.11 -1.23
N VAL A 101 -8.84 -14.35 -1.07
CA VAL A 101 -7.43 -14.70 -0.89
C VAL A 101 -6.70 -14.83 -2.24
N PRO A 102 -5.38 -14.59 -2.29
CA PRO A 102 -4.58 -14.67 -3.51
C PRO A 102 -4.21 -16.10 -3.88
N PRO A 103 -3.58 -16.32 -5.08
CA PRO A 103 -3.09 -17.65 -5.47
C PRO A 103 -2.00 -18.22 -4.56
N SER A 104 -1.25 -17.38 -3.86
CA SER A 104 -0.20 -17.80 -2.92
C SER A 104 -0.74 -18.41 -1.63
N GLU A 105 -2.01 -18.19 -1.31
CA GLU A 105 -2.65 -18.76 -0.13
C GLU A 105 -3.56 -19.93 -0.51
N GLY A 106 -3.37 -21.05 0.16
CA GLY A 106 -4.19 -22.24 -0.06
C GLY A 106 -5.03 -22.59 1.15
N PRO A 107 -6.13 -23.33 0.99
CA PRO A 107 -6.73 -23.74 -0.29
C PRO A 107 -7.46 -22.59 -1.00
N PRO A 108 -7.63 -22.68 -2.35
CA PRO A 108 -8.39 -21.66 -3.09
C PRO A 108 -9.84 -21.59 -2.63
N ALA A 109 -10.39 -20.37 -2.57
CA ALA A 109 -11.76 -20.10 -2.14
C ALA A 109 -12.83 -20.74 -3.06
N GLU A 110 -13.82 -21.40 -2.49
CA GLU A 110 -14.94 -21.97 -3.26
C GLU A 110 -16.06 -20.93 -3.47
N PRO A 111 -16.87 -21.00 -4.54
CA PRO A 111 -16.91 -22.07 -5.55
C PRO A 111 -16.04 -21.83 -6.80
N PHE A 112 -15.46 -20.63 -6.98
CA PHE A 112 -14.79 -20.31 -8.25
C PHE A 112 -13.27 -20.43 -8.19
N ARG A 113 -12.71 -20.78 -7.05
CA ARG A 113 -11.28 -21.08 -6.83
C ARG A 113 -10.38 -19.93 -7.34
N LEU A 114 -9.43 -20.21 -8.21
CA LEU A 114 -8.52 -19.21 -8.81
C LEU A 114 -9.08 -18.53 -10.07
N ASP A 115 -10.37 -18.73 -10.38
CA ASP A 115 -11.02 -18.03 -11.51
C ASP A 115 -11.48 -16.62 -11.08
N TYR A 116 -10.53 -15.71 -10.92
CA TYR A 116 -10.82 -14.32 -10.51
C TYR A 116 -11.69 -13.56 -11.53
N PRO A 117 -11.61 -13.79 -12.87
CA PRO A 117 -12.60 -13.24 -13.79
C PRO A 117 -14.03 -13.68 -13.46
N ARG A 118 -14.23 -14.94 -13.06
CA ARG A 118 -15.53 -15.44 -12.64
C ARG A 118 -15.97 -14.82 -11.31
N TRP A 119 -15.05 -14.69 -10.32
CA TRP A 119 -15.32 -13.96 -9.09
C TRP A 119 -15.80 -12.54 -9.38
N ALA A 120 -15.08 -11.78 -10.23
CA ALA A 120 -15.44 -10.42 -10.59
C ALA A 120 -16.85 -10.31 -11.19
N GLU A 121 -17.22 -11.23 -12.08
CA GLU A 121 -18.55 -11.29 -12.69
C GLU A 121 -19.65 -11.61 -11.66
N GLU A 122 -19.45 -12.62 -10.82
CA GLU A 122 -20.48 -13.07 -9.87
C GLU A 122 -20.66 -12.10 -8.70
N ILE A 123 -19.58 -11.49 -8.20
CA ILE A 123 -19.67 -10.40 -7.24
C ILE A 123 -20.43 -9.20 -7.85
N ALA A 124 -20.14 -8.85 -9.11
CA ALA A 124 -20.83 -7.76 -9.78
C ALA A 124 -22.32 -8.07 -10.02
N ARG A 125 -22.69 -9.32 -10.33
CA ARG A 125 -24.10 -9.74 -10.43
C ARG A 125 -24.81 -9.64 -9.08
N LEU A 126 -24.15 -10.12 -8.02
CA LEU A 126 -24.69 -10.11 -6.66
C LEU A 126 -24.87 -8.67 -6.15
N SER A 127 -23.92 -7.77 -6.45
CA SER A 127 -24.00 -6.37 -6.05
C SER A 127 -25.14 -5.58 -6.71
N ARG A 128 -25.63 -6.01 -7.87
CA ARG A 128 -26.85 -5.45 -8.46
C ARG A 128 -28.12 -5.84 -7.74
N GLN A 129 -28.13 -7.01 -7.10
CA GLN A 129 -29.26 -7.49 -6.31
C GLN A 129 -29.21 -6.91 -4.89
N HIS A 130 -28.00 -6.62 -4.39
CA HIS A 130 -27.73 -6.13 -3.05
C HIS A 130 -26.88 -4.85 -3.11
N PRO A 131 -27.50 -3.65 -3.19
CA PRO A 131 -26.79 -2.38 -3.34
C PRO A 131 -25.83 -2.03 -2.21
N ASN A 132 -25.93 -2.71 -1.06
CA ASN A 132 -24.96 -2.60 0.04
C ASN A 132 -23.68 -3.42 -0.17
N LEU A 133 -23.58 -4.25 -1.19
CA LEU A 133 -22.32 -4.85 -1.66
C LEU A 133 -21.66 -3.87 -2.63
N THR A 134 -20.70 -3.09 -2.11
CA THR A 134 -20.19 -1.90 -2.80
C THR A 134 -18.79 -2.06 -3.35
N ALA A 135 -18.01 -3.02 -2.83
CA ALA A 135 -16.66 -3.26 -3.28
C ALA A 135 -16.19 -4.70 -3.06
N TRP A 136 -15.00 -4.99 -3.56
CA TRP A 136 -14.28 -6.23 -3.31
C TRP A 136 -12.77 -6.01 -3.23
N VAL A 137 -12.09 -6.90 -2.55
CA VAL A 137 -10.66 -6.86 -2.21
C VAL A 137 -10.03 -8.19 -2.61
N ILE A 138 -8.79 -8.17 -3.03
CA ILE A 138 -7.91 -9.35 -3.11
C ILE A 138 -6.76 -9.11 -2.15
N ASP A 139 -6.51 -10.07 -1.26
CA ASP A 139 -5.41 -10.04 -0.30
C ASP A 139 -4.05 -10.21 -0.97
N ASP A 140 -2.97 -9.78 -0.31
CA ASP A 140 -1.57 -9.93 -0.76
C ASP A 140 -1.39 -9.66 -2.27
N PHE A 141 -2.10 -8.65 -2.77
CA PHE A 141 -2.27 -8.45 -4.20
C PHE A 141 -0.95 -8.19 -4.93
N TYR A 142 -0.14 -7.24 -4.43
CA TYR A 142 1.10 -6.88 -5.12
C TYR A 142 2.19 -7.92 -4.93
N ALA A 143 2.14 -8.67 -3.85
CA ALA A 143 2.95 -9.87 -3.66
C ALA A 143 2.72 -10.90 -4.78
N ASN A 144 1.53 -10.90 -5.35
CA ASN A 144 1.12 -11.78 -6.46
C ASN A 144 1.04 -11.02 -7.81
N HIS A 145 1.80 -9.93 -8.00
CA HIS A 145 1.72 -9.06 -9.18
C HIS A 145 2.11 -9.76 -10.51
N GLU A 146 2.89 -10.84 -10.44
CA GLU A 146 3.16 -11.67 -11.62
C GLU A 146 1.90 -12.39 -12.13
N PHE A 147 1.01 -12.77 -11.23
CA PHE A 147 -0.30 -13.31 -11.57
C PHE A 147 -1.30 -12.18 -11.89
N PHE A 148 -1.41 -11.18 -11.02
CA PHE A 148 -2.32 -10.05 -11.18
C PHE A 148 -1.71 -8.93 -12.05
N THR A 149 -1.19 -9.27 -13.22
CA THR A 149 -0.62 -8.25 -14.12
C THR A 149 -1.62 -7.14 -14.43
N PRO A 150 -1.18 -5.90 -14.75
CA PRO A 150 -2.09 -4.80 -15.12
C PRO A 150 -3.07 -5.15 -16.25
N ALA A 151 -2.63 -5.97 -17.21
CA ALA A 151 -3.49 -6.46 -18.29
C ALA A 151 -4.58 -7.42 -17.79
N TYR A 152 -4.22 -8.34 -16.92
CA TYR A 152 -5.16 -9.28 -16.30
C TYR A 152 -6.19 -8.54 -15.45
N VAL A 153 -5.74 -7.60 -14.59
CA VAL A 153 -6.64 -6.77 -13.76
C VAL A 153 -7.57 -5.92 -14.62
N ARG A 154 -7.07 -5.35 -15.70
CA ARG A 154 -7.91 -4.61 -16.65
C ARG A 154 -9.02 -5.49 -17.24
N ALA A 155 -8.71 -6.73 -17.60
CA ALA A 155 -9.69 -7.67 -18.18
C ALA A 155 -10.77 -8.06 -17.16
N LEU A 156 -10.38 -8.40 -15.91
CA LEU A 156 -11.36 -8.74 -14.86
C LEU A 156 -12.23 -7.56 -14.46
N GLN A 157 -11.64 -6.36 -14.32
CA GLN A 157 -12.39 -5.14 -14.03
C GLN A 157 -13.36 -4.77 -15.17
N ALA A 158 -12.96 -4.95 -16.42
CA ALA A 158 -13.87 -4.71 -17.55
C ALA A 158 -15.12 -5.61 -17.46
N ARG A 159 -14.98 -6.87 -17.03
CA ARG A 159 -16.11 -7.80 -16.83
C ARG A 159 -17.00 -7.36 -15.67
N ALA A 160 -16.42 -7.01 -14.55
CA ALA A 160 -17.17 -6.52 -13.39
C ALA A 160 -17.93 -5.22 -13.71
N LYS A 161 -17.24 -4.23 -14.29
CA LYS A 161 -17.81 -2.92 -14.62
C LYS A 161 -18.87 -2.97 -15.71
N ALA A 162 -18.81 -3.93 -16.63
CA ALA A 162 -19.86 -4.17 -17.61
C ALA A 162 -21.20 -4.59 -16.96
N LEU A 163 -21.14 -5.26 -15.82
CA LEU A 163 -22.31 -5.70 -15.06
C LEU A 163 -22.73 -4.67 -14.02
N ASN A 164 -21.81 -4.11 -13.27
CA ASN A 164 -22.05 -3.04 -12.30
C ASN A 164 -20.92 -2.00 -12.31
N PRO A 165 -21.08 -0.86 -12.99
CA PRO A 165 -20.06 0.20 -13.04
C PRO A 165 -19.73 0.80 -11.67
N GLN A 166 -20.61 0.65 -10.67
CA GLN A 166 -20.42 1.21 -9.32
C GLN A 166 -19.64 0.29 -8.38
N LEU A 167 -19.48 -1.00 -8.71
CA LEU A 167 -18.72 -1.92 -7.87
C LEU A 167 -17.25 -1.55 -7.88
N ALA A 168 -16.70 -1.21 -6.71
CA ALA A 168 -15.29 -0.83 -6.59
C ALA A 168 -14.38 -2.05 -6.40
N PHE A 169 -13.13 -1.92 -6.85
CA PHE A 169 -12.06 -2.87 -6.61
C PHE A 169 -10.90 -2.18 -5.90
N LEU A 170 -10.58 -2.63 -4.70
CA LEU A 170 -9.49 -2.10 -3.88
C LEU A 170 -8.57 -3.25 -3.45
N PRO A 171 -7.49 -3.53 -4.18
CA PRO A 171 -6.54 -4.57 -3.78
C PRO A 171 -5.86 -4.21 -2.46
N LEU A 172 -5.49 -5.24 -1.66
CA LEU A 172 -4.70 -5.05 -0.46
C LEU A 172 -3.21 -5.14 -0.79
N MET A 173 -2.45 -4.27 -0.16
CA MET A 173 -1.00 -4.23 -0.28
C MET A 173 -0.36 -3.74 1.02
N TYR A 174 0.93 -3.97 1.15
CA TYR A 174 1.74 -3.52 2.29
C TYR A 174 2.47 -2.22 1.97
N PHE A 175 2.92 -1.53 3.01
CA PHE A 175 3.63 -0.25 2.86
C PHE A 175 4.82 -0.33 1.92
N GLU A 176 5.61 -1.40 1.99
CA GLU A 176 6.79 -1.63 1.15
C GLU A 176 6.47 -1.70 -0.34
N GLU A 177 5.24 -2.09 -0.66
CA GLU A 177 4.73 -2.27 -2.01
C GLU A 177 4.16 -0.97 -2.61
N VAL A 178 3.89 0.04 -1.76
CA VAL A 178 3.39 1.35 -2.21
C VAL A 178 4.53 2.15 -2.81
N ASN A 179 4.62 2.15 -4.13
CA ASN A 179 5.68 2.83 -4.87
C ASN A 179 5.18 3.43 -6.20
N ALA A 180 6.02 4.23 -6.85
CA ALA A 180 5.67 4.89 -8.10
C ALA A 180 5.34 3.90 -9.23
N ARG A 181 6.01 2.74 -9.29
CA ARG A 181 5.76 1.71 -10.30
C ARG A 181 4.37 1.10 -10.13
N PHE A 182 3.99 0.76 -8.89
CA PHE A 182 2.63 0.31 -8.61
C PHE A 182 1.60 1.32 -9.12
N VAL A 183 1.79 2.59 -8.80
CA VAL A 183 0.88 3.66 -9.25
C VAL A 183 0.83 3.76 -10.78
N GLU A 184 1.97 3.71 -11.47
CA GLU A 184 2.03 3.75 -12.94
C GLU A 184 1.28 2.58 -13.57
N ASP A 185 1.47 1.38 -13.02
CA ASP A 185 0.96 0.14 -13.57
C ASP A 185 -0.55 -0.05 -13.30
N TYR A 186 -1.04 0.32 -12.10
CA TYR A 186 -2.38 -0.08 -11.66
C TYR A 186 -3.40 1.05 -11.51
N ARG A 187 -3.00 2.33 -11.37
CA ARG A 187 -3.93 3.45 -11.15
C ARG A 187 -5.11 3.55 -12.11
N ALA A 188 -4.95 3.04 -13.34
CA ALA A 188 -5.99 3.08 -14.37
C ALA A 188 -6.95 1.88 -14.31
N VAL A 189 -6.68 0.90 -13.43
CA VAL A 189 -7.41 -0.37 -13.39
C VAL A 189 -7.90 -0.76 -11.99
N ILE A 190 -7.71 0.11 -10.99
CA ILE A 190 -8.20 -0.04 -9.63
C ILE A 190 -9.02 1.20 -9.23
N ASP A 191 -9.88 1.07 -8.23
CA ASP A 191 -10.69 2.17 -7.70
C ASP A 191 -10.13 2.76 -6.40
N GLY A 192 -9.17 2.11 -5.79
CA GLY A 192 -8.47 2.47 -4.57
C GLY A 192 -7.59 1.32 -4.10
N VAL A 193 -7.04 1.42 -2.90
CA VAL A 193 -6.25 0.35 -2.27
C VAL A 193 -6.57 0.22 -0.79
N VAL A 194 -6.35 -0.96 -0.23
CA VAL A 194 -6.26 -1.19 1.22
C VAL A 194 -4.77 -1.32 1.53
N VAL A 195 -4.26 -0.50 2.45
CA VAL A 195 -2.84 -0.55 2.86
C VAL A 195 -2.75 -1.04 4.29
N ALA A 196 -2.09 -2.18 4.48
CA ALA A 196 -2.02 -2.85 5.76
C ALA A 196 -0.83 -2.39 6.61
N TYR A 197 -1.06 -2.28 7.90
CA TYR A 197 -0.09 -2.21 9.00
C TYR A 197 0.89 -1.02 8.94
N LEU A 198 0.41 0.15 8.52
CA LEU A 198 1.20 1.38 8.61
C LEU A 198 1.65 1.63 10.05
N GLN A 199 2.96 1.78 10.26
CA GLN A 199 3.58 1.79 11.58
C GLN A 199 3.38 3.11 12.31
N ASP A 200 3.48 4.22 11.58
CA ASP A 200 3.50 5.55 12.14
C ASP A 200 2.92 6.60 11.17
N ARG A 201 2.89 7.83 11.64
CA ARG A 201 2.40 8.96 10.86
C ARG A 201 3.18 9.19 9.58
N GLU A 202 4.48 8.98 9.58
CA GLU A 202 5.31 9.20 8.40
C GLU A 202 4.99 8.20 7.30
N GLU A 203 4.77 6.93 7.63
CA GLU A 203 4.32 5.93 6.65
C GLU A 203 2.95 6.26 6.07
N ILE A 204 2.02 6.75 6.90
CA ILE A 204 0.71 7.20 6.44
C ILE A 204 0.86 8.39 5.47
N GLU A 205 1.64 9.40 5.83
CA GLU A 205 1.86 10.59 4.99
C GLU A 205 2.58 10.23 3.70
N ARG A 206 3.53 9.32 3.76
CA ARG A 206 4.25 8.83 2.59
C ARG A 206 3.34 8.03 1.66
N THR A 207 2.55 7.11 2.21
CA THR A 207 1.52 6.39 1.46
C THR A 207 0.59 7.36 0.74
N TRP A 208 0.04 8.31 1.49
CA TRP A 208 -0.83 9.34 0.93
C TRP A 208 -0.14 10.13 -0.19
N SER A 209 1.12 10.53 0.02
CA SER A 209 1.88 11.30 -0.96
C SER A 209 2.12 10.54 -2.26
N ILE A 210 2.49 9.26 -2.18
CA ILE A 210 2.71 8.41 -3.37
C ILE A 210 1.39 8.21 -4.13
N LEU A 211 0.31 7.92 -3.42
CA LEU A 211 -0.99 7.60 -4.02
C LEU A 211 -1.75 8.84 -4.52
N ASN A 212 -1.32 10.05 -4.15
CA ASN A 212 -1.99 11.30 -4.51
C ASN A 212 -1.10 12.30 -5.26
N ASP A 213 -0.04 11.84 -5.89
CA ASP A 213 0.90 12.70 -6.64
C ASP A 213 1.34 13.94 -5.82
N ALA A 214 1.55 13.75 -4.53
CA ALA A 214 1.99 14.81 -3.64
C ALA A 214 3.52 14.83 -3.54
N THR A 215 4.07 15.99 -3.21
CA THR A 215 5.51 16.15 -2.98
C THR A 215 5.93 15.33 -1.77
N LEU A 216 6.80 14.34 -2.00
CA LEU A 216 7.38 13.56 -0.91
C LEU A 216 8.43 14.38 -0.16
N PRO A 217 8.56 14.24 1.17
CA PRO A 217 9.72 14.75 1.88
C PRO A 217 11.01 14.23 1.23
N PRO A 218 12.08 15.04 1.17
CA PRO A 218 13.35 14.61 0.59
C PRO A 218 13.94 13.47 1.43
N ALA A 219 13.70 12.26 1.00
CA ALA A 219 14.25 11.04 1.58
C ALA A 219 14.71 10.11 0.46
N ALA A 220 15.70 9.30 0.77
CA ALA A 220 16.15 8.24 -0.10
C ALA A 220 15.72 6.90 0.47
N GLU A 221 15.43 5.95 -0.40
CA GLU A 221 15.12 4.57 -0.01
C GLU A 221 15.95 3.59 -0.80
N LEU A 222 16.43 2.57 -0.09
CA LEU A 222 17.01 1.38 -0.67
C LEU A 222 16.17 0.19 -0.22
N VAL A 223 15.71 -0.62 -1.17
CA VAL A 223 14.69 -1.63 -0.92
C VAL A 223 15.14 -3.00 -1.41
N CYS A 224 15.03 -4.00 -0.55
CA CYS A 224 15.00 -5.41 -0.91
C CYS A 224 13.53 -5.83 -0.92
N PRO A 225 12.94 -6.16 -2.08
CA PRO A 225 11.55 -6.62 -2.14
C PRO A 225 11.38 -7.98 -1.46
N GLY A 226 10.33 -8.14 -0.65
CA GLY A 226 10.13 -9.35 0.15
C GLY A 226 9.70 -10.59 -0.63
N ASN A 227 9.25 -10.42 -1.85
CA ASN A 227 8.60 -11.49 -2.62
C ASN A 227 9.42 -11.97 -3.82
N THR A 228 10.60 -11.43 -3.99
CA THR A 228 11.52 -11.83 -5.07
C THR A 228 12.77 -12.40 -4.43
N PRO A 229 13.14 -13.67 -4.74
CA PRO A 229 14.35 -14.25 -4.19
C PRO A 229 15.60 -13.43 -4.56
N SER A 230 16.40 -13.10 -3.55
CA SER A 230 17.72 -12.52 -3.71
C SER A 230 18.81 -13.56 -3.48
N ARG A 231 20.02 -13.26 -3.90
CA ARG A 231 21.20 -14.11 -3.76
C ARG A 231 22.23 -13.43 -2.88
N GLU A 232 23.12 -14.21 -2.31
CA GLU A 232 24.31 -13.66 -1.64
C GLU A 232 25.06 -12.70 -2.56
N GLY A 233 25.34 -11.50 -2.06
CA GLY A 233 26.01 -10.43 -2.80
C GLY A 233 25.09 -9.52 -3.61
N ASP A 234 23.78 -9.79 -3.68
CA ASP A 234 22.83 -8.87 -4.29
C ASP A 234 22.73 -7.57 -3.47
N PHE A 235 22.56 -6.45 -4.15
CA PHE A 235 22.54 -5.13 -3.49
C PHE A 235 21.82 -4.07 -4.31
N VAL A 236 21.48 -2.99 -3.64
CA VAL A 236 21.26 -1.67 -4.24
C VAL A 236 22.16 -0.65 -3.57
N MET A 237 22.76 0.23 -4.38
CA MET A 237 23.68 1.25 -3.90
C MET A 237 23.40 2.57 -4.61
N ALA A 238 23.34 3.64 -3.82
CA ALA A 238 23.28 5.00 -4.34
C ALA A 238 24.53 5.75 -3.96
N SER A 239 25.20 6.34 -4.94
CA SER A 239 26.50 7.01 -4.77
C SER A 239 26.54 8.37 -5.42
N GLN A 240 27.36 9.26 -4.87
CA GLN A 240 27.74 10.52 -5.51
C GLN A 240 29.19 10.88 -5.19
N THR A 241 29.78 11.70 -6.06
CA THR A 241 31.11 12.30 -5.81
C THR A 241 30.92 13.53 -4.94
N ALA A 242 31.69 13.60 -3.84
CA ALA A 242 31.78 14.76 -2.98
C ALA A 242 33.17 15.38 -3.04
N LYS A 243 33.24 16.71 -3.05
CA LYS A 243 34.53 17.43 -2.98
C LYS A 243 35.02 17.48 -1.54
N VAL A 244 36.30 17.17 -1.32
CA VAL A 244 36.91 17.27 0.00
C VAL A 244 37.27 18.73 0.30
N LEU A 245 36.80 19.22 1.43
CA LEU A 245 37.06 20.58 1.94
C LEU A 245 38.00 20.49 3.14
N PRO A 246 38.80 21.54 3.43
CA PRO A 246 39.59 21.62 4.65
C PRO A 246 38.69 21.49 5.90
N ALA A 247 38.99 20.54 6.76
CA ALA A 247 38.31 20.35 8.06
C ALA A 247 39.22 19.54 8.97
N ASP A 248 39.18 19.83 10.28
CA ASP A 248 39.93 19.05 11.27
C ASP A 248 39.37 17.66 11.44
N ARG A 249 38.07 17.52 11.27
CA ARG A 249 37.34 16.24 11.36
C ARG A 249 36.18 16.26 10.38
N CYS A 250 35.94 15.13 9.72
CA CYS A 250 34.80 14.93 8.85
C CYS A 250 33.88 13.85 9.41
N LEU A 251 32.70 14.26 9.83
CA LEU A 251 31.64 13.37 10.27
C LEU A 251 30.54 13.39 9.20
N VAL A 252 30.29 12.24 8.57
CA VAL A 252 29.10 12.06 7.74
C VAL A 252 27.93 11.78 8.68
N GLN A 253 26.96 12.65 8.67
CA GLN A 253 25.77 12.58 9.51
C GLN A 253 24.54 12.39 8.66
N PHE A 254 23.65 11.52 9.08
CA PHE A 254 22.35 11.27 8.44
C PHE A 254 21.37 10.68 9.44
N ARG A 255 20.09 10.78 9.14
CA ARG A 255 19.03 10.06 9.86
C ARG A 255 18.63 8.85 9.05
N GLU A 256 18.39 7.75 9.73
CA GLU A 256 17.97 6.51 9.12
C GLU A 256 16.92 5.78 9.92
N ARG A 257 16.15 4.96 9.23
CA ARG A 257 15.35 3.88 9.81
C ARG A 257 15.19 2.76 8.81
N ASP A 258 14.84 1.58 9.26
CA ASP A 258 14.35 0.50 8.42
C ASP A 258 13.05 -0.09 9.00
N ASN A 259 12.36 -0.89 8.21
CA ASN A 259 11.09 -1.52 8.58
C ASN A 259 11.27 -2.95 9.09
N PHE A 260 12.48 -3.47 9.20
CA PHE A 260 12.70 -4.84 9.62
C PHE A 260 12.74 -4.96 11.14
N THR A 261 11.71 -5.54 11.73
CA THR A 261 11.57 -5.72 13.19
C THR A 261 11.93 -7.13 13.67
N GLY A 262 12.22 -8.05 12.73
CA GLY A 262 12.53 -9.43 13.04
C GLY A 262 13.89 -9.61 13.73
N PRO A 263 14.07 -10.67 14.53
CA PRO A 263 15.33 -10.96 15.23
C PRO A 263 16.39 -11.65 14.34
N THR A 264 16.05 -11.97 13.09
CA THR A 264 16.89 -12.78 12.21
C THR A 264 18.07 -11.98 11.67
N ALA A 265 19.25 -12.19 12.25
CA ALA A 265 20.47 -11.46 11.91
C ALA A 265 21.31 -12.12 10.81
N GLY A 266 22.21 -11.33 10.21
CA GLY A 266 23.23 -11.78 9.28
C GLY A 266 22.77 -11.91 7.83
N TYR A 267 21.63 -11.35 7.47
CA TYR A 267 21.09 -11.38 6.11
C TYR A 267 21.27 -10.07 5.36
N HIS A 268 20.74 -8.97 5.87
CA HIS A 268 20.82 -7.69 5.20
C HIS A 268 21.63 -6.68 6.00
N PHE A 269 22.52 -5.95 5.34
CA PHE A 269 23.35 -4.94 5.94
C PHE A 269 23.16 -3.58 5.31
N LYS A 270 22.93 -2.58 6.16
CA LYS A 270 22.97 -1.16 5.82
C LYS A 270 24.43 -0.72 5.87
N GLN A 271 24.93 -0.05 4.84
CA GLN A 271 26.34 0.32 4.74
C GLN A 271 26.54 1.73 4.22
N LEU A 272 27.49 2.45 4.83
CA LEU A 272 28.08 3.66 4.28
C LEU A 272 29.47 3.33 3.74
N LEU A 273 29.76 3.72 2.50
CA LEU A 273 31.04 3.52 1.85
C LEU A 273 31.67 4.85 1.46
N VAL A 274 33.01 4.91 1.56
CA VAL A 274 33.83 5.99 1.00
C VAL A 274 34.90 5.38 0.11
N ASN A 275 34.89 5.73 -1.19
CA ASN A 275 35.77 5.13 -2.22
C ASN A 275 35.77 3.59 -2.15
N GLU A 276 34.56 3.00 -2.18
CA GLU A 276 34.33 1.55 -2.12
C GLU A 276 34.67 0.88 -0.77
N SER A 277 35.34 1.56 0.14
CA SER A 277 35.61 1.05 1.50
C SER A 277 34.42 1.23 2.40
N VAL A 278 33.97 0.16 3.03
CA VAL A 278 32.89 0.22 4.05
C VAL A 278 33.42 0.92 5.30
N VAL A 279 32.83 2.07 5.63
CA VAL A 279 33.20 2.87 6.80
C VAL A 279 32.21 2.75 7.94
N TRP A 280 31.01 2.28 7.66
CA TRP A 280 29.97 1.92 8.62
C TRP A 280 29.12 0.78 8.05
N ALA A 281 28.78 -0.17 8.87
CA ALA A 281 27.87 -1.26 8.53
C ALA A 281 27.05 -1.68 9.73
N GLU A 282 25.78 -1.98 9.51
CA GLU A 282 24.85 -2.42 10.54
C GLU A 282 23.85 -3.41 9.96
N ASP A 283 23.59 -4.48 10.72
CA ASP A 283 22.54 -5.44 10.40
C ASP A 283 21.16 -4.77 10.57
N VAL A 284 20.21 -5.13 9.71
CA VAL A 284 18.83 -4.67 9.88
C VAL A 284 18.12 -5.36 11.06
N ALA A 285 18.61 -6.52 11.51
CA ALA A 285 18.00 -7.27 12.61
C ALA A 285 17.96 -6.46 13.90
N GLY A 286 16.77 -6.32 14.49
CA GLY A 286 16.57 -5.48 15.66
C GLY A 286 16.77 -3.99 15.39
N GLY A 287 16.73 -3.60 14.13
CA GLY A 287 16.89 -2.21 13.69
C GLY A 287 15.77 -1.31 14.16
N PRO A 288 15.99 0.02 14.10
CA PRO A 288 15.03 0.96 14.61
C PRO A 288 13.83 1.10 13.68
N ALA A 289 12.66 0.77 14.15
CA ALA A 289 11.41 1.16 13.53
C ALA A 289 11.23 2.69 13.47
N ASN A 290 11.99 3.43 14.31
CA ASN A 290 11.95 4.89 14.42
C ASN A 290 13.21 5.55 13.84
N TRP A 291 13.07 6.79 13.38
CA TRP A 291 14.19 7.60 12.92
C TRP A 291 15.23 7.79 14.02
N ARG A 292 16.48 7.49 13.71
CA ARG A 292 17.64 7.78 14.56
C ARG A 292 18.73 8.53 13.81
N ASP A 293 19.56 9.22 14.56
CA ASP A 293 20.72 9.92 14.02
C ASP A 293 21.94 9.00 14.00
N VAL A 294 22.66 8.99 12.89
CA VAL A 294 23.92 8.27 12.69
C VAL A 294 25.01 9.27 12.37
N SER A 295 26.16 9.12 12.98
CA SER A 295 27.35 9.95 12.75
C SER A 295 28.59 9.09 12.60
N VAL A 296 29.25 9.15 11.43
CA VAL A 296 30.39 8.31 11.06
C VAL A 296 31.61 9.18 10.78
N ASP A 297 32.72 8.93 11.47
CA ASP A 297 33.98 9.61 11.22
C ASP A 297 34.66 9.02 9.98
N VAL A 298 34.72 9.79 8.91
CA VAL A 298 35.35 9.42 7.64
C VAL A 298 36.68 10.13 7.41
N SER A 299 37.16 10.90 8.36
CA SER A 299 38.43 11.67 8.24
C SER A 299 39.61 10.83 7.75
N PRO A 300 39.79 9.58 8.22
CA PRO A 300 40.90 8.74 7.75
C PRO A 300 40.84 8.45 6.24
N ASN A 301 39.63 8.35 5.67
CA ASN A 301 39.39 7.99 4.28
C ASN A 301 39.59 9.16 3.32
N LEU A 302 39.69 10.41 3.84
CA LEU A 302 39.80 11.63 3.05
C LEU A 302 41.22 12.11 2.87
N ARG A 303 42.19 11.57 3.60
CA ARG A 303 43.61 12.05 3.59
C ARG A 303 44.20 12.03 2.17
N GLY A 304 44.68 13.18 1.74
CA GLY A 304 45.32 13.35 0.42
C GLY A 304 44.33 13.26 -0.76
N LYS A 305 43.06 13.28 -0.53
CA LYS A 305 42.00 13.27 -1.57
C LYS A 305 41.46 14.66 -1.80
N THR A 306 41.13 14.97 -3.05
CA THR A 306 40.39 16.18 -3.44
C THR A 306 38.93 15.89 -3.68
N ASN A 307 38.62 14.67 -4.08
CA ASN A 307 37.23 14.18 -4.25
C ASN A 307 37.17 12.73 -3.74
N VAL A 308 36.01 12.36 -3.27
CA VAL A 308 35.69 10.98 -2.84
C VAL A 308 34.30 10.61 -3.31
N THR A 309 34.09 9.33 -3.55
CA THR A 309 32.75 8.77 -3.75
C THR A 309 32.16 8.38 -2.41
N VAL A 310 31.01 8.91 -2.07
CA VAL A 310 30.22 8.50 -0.90
C VAL A 310 29.03 7.70 -1.38
N ALA A 311 28.79 6.53 -0.77
CA ALA A 311 27.70 5.65 -1.17
C ALA A 311 26.96 5.06 0.03
N PHE A 312 25.64 4.91 -0.11
CA PHE A 312 24.80 4.10 0.76
C PHE A 312 24.45 2.81 0.03
N ARG A 313 24.62 1.67 0.69
CA ARG A 313 24.35 0.34 0.12
C ARG A 313 23.53 -0.51 1.07
N LEU A 314 22.44 -1.08 0.57
CA LEU A 314 21.74 -2.20 1.19
C LEU A 314 22.23 -3.47 0.52
N LEU A 315 22.83 -4.36 1.29
CA LEU A 315 23.51 -5.58 0.82
C LEU A 315 22.81 -6.82 1.40
N ASP A 316 22.53 -7.81 0.56
CA ASP A 316 22.19 -9.17 0.98
C ASP A 316 23.46 -10.01 1.17
N GLN A 317 23.63 -10.56 2.37
CA GLN A 317 24.81 -11.33 2.74
C GLN A 317 24.65 -12.85 2.53
N LYS A 318 23.42 -13.35 2.40
CA LYS A 318 23.15 -14.81 2.38
C LYS A 318 22.15 -15.27 1.33
N GLY A 319 21.39 -14.36 0.75
CA GLY A 319 20.23 -14.66 -0.09
C GLY A 319 19.00 -15.02 0.73
N VAL A 320 17.86 -14.44 0.36
CA VAL A 320 16.55 -14.67 0.99
C VAL A 320 15.46 -14.73 -0.06
N SER A 321 14.32 -15.32 0.31
CA SER A 321 13.18 -15.48 -0.58
C SER A 321 11.86 -14.96 -0.03
N ASN A 322 11.81 -14.51 1.21
CA ASN A 322 10.53 -14.32 1.90
C ASN A 322 10.44 -13.15 2.89
N PHE A 323 11.39 -12.24 2.93
CA PHE A 323 11.22 -10.99 3.66
C PHE A 323 11.88 -9.80 2.97
N GLY A 324 11.21 -8.65 3.01
CA GLY A 324 11.69 -7.41 2.44
C GLY A 324 12.25 -6.46 3.48
N VAL A 325 13.15 -5.61 3.03
CA VAL A 325 13.72 -4.54 3.83
C VAL A 325 13.62 -3.23 3.07
N ARG A 326 13.10 -2.21 3.74
CA ARG A 326 13.10 -0.84 3.26
C ARG A 326 13.97 -0.01 4.19
N TRP A 327 15.13 0.42 3.71
CA TRP A 327 16.02 1.31 4.40
C TRP A 327 15.82 2.75 3.93
N GLN A 328 15.46 3.64 4.85
CA GLN A 328 15.16 5.04 4.56
C GLN A 328 16.25 5.95 5.14
N LEU A 329 16.58 7.00 4.39
CA LEU A 329 17.66 7.94 4.69
C LEU A 329 17.20 9.38 4.48
N ARG A 330 17.57 10.30 5.38
CA ARG A 330 17.34 11.73 5.23
C ARG A 330 18.38 12.57 5.99
N GLY A 331 18.41 13.87 5.72
CA GLY A 331 19.22 14.83 6.47
C GLY A 331 20.73 14.60 6.35
N LEU A 332 21.21 14.21 5.16
CA LEU A 332 22.65 14.03 4.91
C LEU A 332 23.40 15.34 5.04
N SER A 333 24.43 15.35 5.88
CA SER A 333 25.37 16.44 6.03
C SER A 333 26.78 15.92 6.36
N ALA A 334 27.81 16.67 6.02
CA ALA A 334 29.16 16.38 6.45
C ALA A 334 30.01 17.64 6.47
N ALA A 335 30.60 17.97 7.62
CA ALA A 335 31.68 18.96 7.67
C ALA A 335 32.90 18.36 6.91
N GLY A 336 33.52 19.13 6.05
CA GLY A 336 34.67 18.66 5.27
C GLY A 336 34.35 17.89 3.98
N LEU A 337 33.07 17.72 3.64
CA LEU A 337 32.63 17.24 2.33
C LEU A 337 31.57 18.16 1.74
N GLN A 338 31.71 18.49 0.48
CA GLN A 338 30.72 19.20 -0.31
C GLN A 338 30.05 18.20 -1.23
N PHE A 339 28.81 17.84 -0.94
CA PHE A 339 27.96 17.03 -1.80
C PHE A 339 27.42 17.86 -2.96
N GLN A 340 27.15 17.22 -4.09
CA GLN A 340 26.49 17.87 -5.24
C GLN A 340 25.01 18.14 -4.97
N ALA A 341 24.39 17.25 -4.19
CA ALA A 341 23.00 17.35 -3.80
C ALA A 341 22.71 16.56 -2.51
N ASP A 342 21.63 16.93 -1.85
CA ASP A 342 21.10 16.13 -0.75
C ASP A 342 20.41 14.83 -1.24
N LEU A 343 19.91 14.04 -0.29
CA LEU A 343 19.23 12.77 -0.58
C LEU A 343 17.89 12.95 -1.32
N GLY A 344 17.36 14.16 -1.41
CA GLY A 344 16.10 14.45 -2.10
C GLY A 344 16.25 14.78 -3.60
N GLN A 345 17.47 14.81 -4.13
CA GLN A 345 17.74 15.20 -5.53
C GLN A 345 18.31 14.00 -6.31
N PRO A 346 17.46 13.20 -6.95
CA PRO A 346 17.81 11.92 -7.57
C PRO A 346 18.88 12.01 -8.65
N GLN A 347 18.82 13.07 -9.44
CA GLN A 347 19.70 13.23 -10.61
C GLN A 347 21.18 13.37 -10.24
N ALA A 348 21.50 13.66 -8.98
CA ALA A 348 22.87 13.76 -8.49
C ALA A 348 23.40 12.44 -7.91
N TRP A 349 22.53 11.43 -7.77
CA TRP A 349 22.91 10.13 -7.26
C TRP A 349 22.95 9.09 -8.36
N GLN A 350 24.06 8.39 -8.49
CA GLN A 350 24.19 7.24 -9.36
C GLN A 350 23.71 6.00 -8.62
N VAL A 351 22.74 5.31 -9.19
CA VAL A 351 22.22 4.06 -8.63
C VAL A 351 22.79 2.88 -9.37
N SER A 352 23.39 1.96 -8.63
CA SER A 352 23.81 0.65 -9.13
C SER A 352 23.10 -0.44 -8.32
N ARG A 353 22.80 -1.55 -8.96
CA ARG A 353 22.11 -2.67 -8.33
C ARG A 353 22.50 -4.00 -8.95
N GLN A 354 22.41 -5.04 -8.15
CA GLN A 354 22.48 -6.43 -8.56
C GLN A 354 21.33 -7.18 -7.90
N GLY A 355 20.70 -8.08 -8.66
CA GLY A 355 19.51 -8.80 -8.19
C GLY A 355 18.22 -7.97 -8.22
N PRO A 356 17.21 -8.36 -7.43
CA PRO A 356 15.87 -7.78 -7.46
C PRO A 356 15.74 -6.43 -6.74
N PHE A 357 16.81 -5.94 -6.14
CA PHE A 357 16.81 -4.74 -5.31
C PHE A 357 16.35 -3.49 -6.07
N GLU A 358 15.66 -2.61 -5.38
CA GLU A 358 15.08 -1.37 -5.90
C GLU A 358 15.59 -0.16 -5.10
N SER A 359 15.45 1.04 -5.67
CA SER A 359 15.71 2.28 -4.97
C SER A 359 14.58 3.27 -5.23
N GLY A 360 14.15 3.92 -4.16
CA GLY A 360 13.30 5.11 -4.20
C GLY A 360 14.11 6.41 -4.30
N PHE A 361 15.40 6.34 -4.61
CA PHE A 361 16.22 7.52 -4.85
C PHE A 361 15.62 8.32 -5.99
N GLY A 362 14.96 9.39 -5.62
CA GLY A 362 14.40 10.32 -6.55
C GLY A 362 13.11 9.97 -7.21
N SER A 363 12.31 9.16 -6.61
CA SER A 363 10.89 9.08 -6.95
C SER A 363 10.09 10.26 -6.37
N ALA A 364 10.62 11.48 -6.46
CA ALA A 364 9.71 12.60 -6.50
C ALA A 364 8.85 12.43 -7.77
N PRO A 365 7.53 12.54 -7.70
CA PRO A 365 6.68 12.47 -8.89
C PRO A 365 7.24 13.48 -9.91
N LYS A 366 7.32 13.05 -11.18
CA LYS A 366 7.79 13.91 -12.26
C LYS A 366 6.99 15.20 -12.21
N THR A 367 7.65 16.32 -11.91
CA THR A 367 7.03 17.65 -11.93
C THR A 367 6.34 17.85 -13.27
N GLY A 368 5.01 17.97 -13.29
CA GLY A 368 4.20 18.07 -14.49
C GLY A 368 3.38 16.83 -14.84
N ALA A 369 3.50 15.71 -14.11
CA ALA A 369 2.58 14.59 -14.27
C ALA A 369 1.15 15.01 -13.86
N ARG A 370 0.15 14.47 -14.54
CA ARG A 370 -1.26 14.68 -14.17
C ARG A 370 -1.43 14.25 -12.71
N ARG A 371 -2.00 15.15 -11.90
CA ARG A 371 -2.42 14.80 -10.54
C ARG A 371 -3.40 13.65 -10.63
N PHE A 372 -3.16 12.62 -9.86
CA PHE A 372 -4.05 11.47 -9.69
C PHE A 372 -4.41 11.37 -8.22
N HIS A 373 -5.49 10.69 -7.94
CA HIS A 373 -5.93 10.39 -6.59
C HIS A 373 -6.31 8.92 -6.56
N ILE A 374 -5.59 8.13 -5.78
CA ILE A 374 -5.92 6.75 -5.45
C ILE A 374 -6.33 6.74 -3.99
N PRO A 375 -7.64 6.60 -3.70
CA PRO A 375 -8.12 6.50 -2.32
C PRO A 375 -7.47 5.31 -1.62
N PHE A 376 -7.10 5.45 -0.35
CA PHE A 376 -6.66 4.28 0.41
C PHE A 376 -7.36 4.15 1.75
N ILE A 377 -7.53 2.90 2.16
CA ILE A 377 -8.06 2.51 3.47
C ILE A 377 -6.88 2.01 4.31
N SER A 378 -6.72 2.54 5.52
CA SER A 378 -5.71 2.06 6.46
C SER A 378 -6.23 0.83 7.20
N MET A 379 -5.54 -0.30 7.07
CA MET A 379 -5.85 -1.53 7.80
C MET A 379 -4.90 -1.69 8.99
N THR A 380 -5.46 -1.89 10.18
CA THR A 380 -4.70 -2.04 11.43
C THR A 380 -4.96 -3.41 12.06
N ALA A 381 -3.94 -4.01 12.67
CA ALA A 381 -4.13 -5.25 13.43
C ALA A 381 -5.20 -5.08 14.53
N GLY A 382 -6.11 -6.03 14.64
CA GLY A 382 -7.21 -6.04 15.62
C GLY A 382 -6.97 -7.00 16.79
N ASP A 383 -6.00 -7.91 16.68
CA ASP A 383 -5.64 -8.86 17.74
C ASP A 383 -4.15 -8.84 18.07
N ALA A 384 -3.79 -9.56 19.14
CA ALA A 384 -2.41 -9.59 19.65
C ALA A 384 -1.47 -10.43 18.77
N GLN A 385 -1.96 -11.42 18.05
CA GLN A 385 -1.14 -12.26 17.17
C GLN A 385 -0.71 -11.44 15.95
N GLU A 386 -1.64 -10.84 15.25
CA GLU A 386 -1.35 -10.01 14.09
C GLU A 386 -0.52 -8.77 14.45
N PHE A 387 -0.84 -8.14 15.58
CA PHE A 387 -0.05 -7.01 16.07
C PHE A 387 1.41 -7.40 16.31
N ARG A 388 1.66 -8.55 16.97
CA ARG A 388 3.03 -9.02 17.23
C ARG A 388 3.81 -9.31 15.95
N LEU A 389 3.16 -9.92 14.97
CA LEU A 389 3.79 -10.23 13.69
C LEU A 389 4.23 -8.98 12.93
N ARG A 390 3.49 -7.87 13.08
CA ARG A 390 3.69 -6.65 12.30
C ARG A 390 4.40 -5.53 13.06
N HIS A 391 4.19 -5.43 14.37
CA HIS A 391 4.68 -4.34 15.22
C HIS A 391 5.56 -4.80 16.40
N GLY A 392 5.78 -6.12 16.54
CA GLY A 392 6.57 -6.70 17.64
C GLY A 392 5.87 -6.66 19.00
N ASP A 393 6.60 -7.06 20.02
CA ASP A 393 6.14 -7.08 21.42
C ASP A 393 6.41 -5.75 22.15
N PRO A 394 5.65 -5.43 23.20
CA PRO A 394 4.46 -6.16 23.68
C PRO A 394 3.23 -5.88 22.83
N ALA A 395 2.46 -6.92 22.48
CA ALA A 395 1.20 -6.84 21.78
C ALA A 395 0.04 -6.71 22.79
N SER A 396 -0.06 -5.57 23.47
CA SER A 396 -1.14 -5.32 24.42
C SER A 396 -2.38 -4.72 23.72
N PRO A 397 -3.59 -4.91 24.27
CA PRO A 397 -4.81 -4.31 23.73
C PRO A 397 -4.72 -2.78 23.61
N GLU A 398 -3.99 -2.11 24.51
CA GLU A 398 -3.81 -0.66 24.51
C GLU A 398 -2.95 -0.21 23.32
N ARG A 399 -1.85 -0.94 23.02
CA ARG A 399 -1.01 -0.65 21.85
C ARG A 399 -1.75 -0.90 20.53
N ILE A 400 -2.55 -1.95 20.46
CA ILE A 400 -3.42 -2.22 19.31
C ILE A 400 -4.42 -1.06 19.13
N ALA A 401 -5.05 -0.63 20.23
CA ALA A 401 -5.96 0.51 20.21
C ALA A 401 -5.26 1.83 19.84
N GLU A 402 -3.98 2.00 20.21
CA GLU A 402 -3.19 3.17 19.81
C GLU A 402 -2.92 3.21 18.31
N GLN A 403 -2.63 2.08 17.70
CA GLN A 403 -2.48 1.96 16.24
C GLN A 403 -3.78 2.28 15.49
N LEU A 404 -4.90 1.78 16.02
CA LEU A 404 -6.23 2.15 15.50
C LEU A 404 -6.48 3.67 15.63
N ARG A 405 -6.12 4.27 16.76
CA ARG A 405 -6.24 5.71 16.97
C ARG A 405 -5.43 6.52 15.98
N LEU A 406 -4.19 6.09 15.68
CA LEU A 406 -3.33 6.72 14.68
C LEU A 406 -4.01 6.76 13.29
N SER A 407 -4.57 5.63 12.86
CA SER A 407 -5.29 5.57 11.58
C SER A 407 -6.58 6.41 11.56
N LEU A 408 -7.32 6.46 12.67
CA LEU A 408 -8.50 7.32 12.81
C LEU A 408 -8.13 8.81 12.76
N GLN A 409 -7.02 9.21 13.37
CA GLN A 409 -6.50 10.58 13.27
C GLN A 409 -6.10 10.92 11.83
N ALA A 410 -5.39 10.02 11.14
CA ALA A 410 -5.05 10.18 9.73
C ALA A 410 -6.31 10.35 8.86
N ARG A 411 -7.37 9.62 9.17
CA ARG A 411 -8.66 9.76 8.51
C ARG A 411 -9.34 11.13 8.78
N GLN A 412 -9.24 11.66 9.99
CA GLN A 412 -9.73 13.01 10.31
C GLN A 412 -8.98 14.08 9.53
N GLU A 413 -7.69 13.91 9.35
CA GLU A 413 -6.81 14.82 8.61
C GLU A 413 -6.93 14.68 7.07
N GLY A 414 -7.74 13.74 6.58
CA GLY A 414 -7.91 13.49 5.15
C GLY A 414 -6.73 12.79 4.49
N LYS A 415 -5.92 12.07 5.27
CA LYS A 415 -4.76 11.31 4.77
C LYS A 415 -5.12 9.90 4.32
N CYS A 416 -6.28 9.39 4.70
CA CYS A 416 -6.87 8.16 4.16
C CYS A 416 -8.38 8.29 4.09
N GLU A 417 -9.04 7.39 3.34
CA GLU A 417 -10.47 7.44 3.11
C GLU A 417 -11.26 6.63 4.14
N GLY A 418 -10.61 5.72 4.85
CA GLY A 418 -11.23 4.87 5.84
C GLY A 418 -10.24 4.11 6.68
N VAL A 419 -10.78 3.38 7.66
CA VAL A 419 -10.00 2.54 8.56
C VAL A 419 -10.71 1.20 8.71
N VAL A 420 -9.93 0.11 8.72
CA VAL A 420 -10.42 -1.25 8.96
C VAL A 420 -9.58 -1.94 10.02
N THR A 421 -10.23 -2.63 10.95
CA THR A 421 -9.59 -3.54 11.90
C THR A 421 -9.42 -4.93 11.24
N TYR A 422 -8.22 -5.51 11.35
CA TYR A 422 -7.89 -6.82 10.80
C TYR A 422 -7.79 -7.85 11.91
N CYS A 423 -8.55 -8.95 11.79
CA CYS A 423 -8.60 -10.03 12.78
C CYS A 423 -9.04 -9.58 14.17
N LEU A 424 -9.97 -8.61 14.25
CA LEU A 424 -10.54 -8.23 15.55
C LEU A 424 -11.51 -9.31 16.03
N ASP A 425 -11.12 -10.05 17.07
CA ASP A 425 -11.99 -11.05 17.69
C ASP A 425 -13.30 -10.42 18.18
N LYS A 426 -14.41 -10.90 17.62
CA LYS A 426 -15.77 -10.47 17.93
C LYS A 426 -16.41 -11.27 19.06
N GLY A 427 -15.66 -12.22 19.66
CA GLY A 427 -16.12 -13.01 20.79
C GLY A 427 -16.32 -12.19 22.07
N PRO A 428 -17.02 -12.75 23.06
CA PRO A 428 -17.31 -12.04 24.31
C PRO A 428 -16.08 -11.84 25.21
N GLN A 429 -14.99 -12.57 24.96
CA GLN A 429 -13.75 -12.53 25.72
C GLN A 429 -12.66 -11.67 25.06
N SER A 430 -12.93 -11.05 23.92
CA SER A 430 -11.98 -10.21 23.21
C SER A 430 -11.55 -8.99 24.06
N PRO A 431 -10.29 -8.85 24.43
CA PRO A 431 -9.83 -7.71 25.23
C PRO A 431 -9.74 -6.43 24.38
N THR A 432 -9.56 -6.55 23.08
CA THR A 432 -9.40 -5.40 22.16
C THR A 432 -10.76 -4.84 21.69
N PHE A 433 -11.79 -5.68 21.59
CA PHE A 433 -13.10 -5.26 21.09
C PHE A 433 -13.70 -4.04 21.81
N PRO A 434 -13.72 -3.96 23.16
CA PRO A 434 -14.27 -2.79 23.84
C PRO A 434 -13.50 -1.50 23.56
N LEU A 435 -12.17 -1.60 23.36
CA LEU A 435 -11.33 -0.46 23.04
C LEU A 435 -11.59 0.04 21.62
N ALA A 436 -11.65 -0.86 20.65
CA ALA A 436 -12.00 -0.54 19.26
C ALA A 436 -13.41 0.07 19.18
N GLN A 437 -14.39 -0.52 19.87
CA GLN A 437 -15.76 0.00 19.97
C GLN A 437 -15.78 1.44 20.49
N LYS A 438 -15.02 1.72 21.57
CA LYS A 438 -14.91 3.08 22.15
C LYS A 438 -14.36 4.05 21.09
N LEU A 439 -13.27 3.72 20.44
CA LEU A 439 -12.61 4.57 19.45
C LEU A 439 -13.51 4.87 18.25
N PHE A 440 -14.20 3.86 17.72
CA PHE A 440 -15.14 4.07 16.60
C PHE A 440 -16.34 4.94 17.01
N ARG A 441 -16.84 4.81 18.23
CA ARG A 441 -17.92 5.67 18.74
C ARG A 441 -17.45 7.12 18.93
N GLU A 442 -16.28 7.33 19.52
CA GLU A 442 -15.68 8.65 19.69
C GLU A 442 -15.51 9.33 18.32
N PHE A 443 -14.87 8.66 17.37
CA PHE A 443 -14.69 9.17 16.01
C PHE A 443 -16.00 9.59 15.34
N ARG A 444 -17.09 8.83 15.52
CA ARG A 444 -18.41 9.16 14.96
C ARG A 444 -19.09 10.33 15.65
N SER A 445 -18.82 10.53 16.94
CA SER A 445 -19.43 11.61 17.73
C SER A 445 -18.82 12.98 17.45
N GLU A 446 -17.54 13.05 17.13
CA GLU A 446 -16.83 14.31 16.84
C GLU A 446 -17.23 14.96 15.51
N LYS A 447 -18.02 14.28 14.68
CA LYS A 447 -18.48 14.77 13.38
C LYS A 447 -19.97 15.17 13.34
N LYS A 448 -20.61 15.20 14.51
CA LYS A 448 -21.96 15.79 14.68
C LYS A 448 -21.85 17.23 15.14
#